data_1aaa9296d841c0cc11840e259e096f4f
#
_entry.id   1aaa9296d841c0cc11840e259e096f4f
#
_cell.length_a   1.000
_cell.length_b   1.000
_cell.length_c   1.000
_cell.angle_alpha   90.00
_cell.angle_beta   90.00
_cell.angle_gamma   90.00
#
_symmetry.space_group_name_H-M   'P 1'
#
loop_
_entity.id
_entity.type
_entity.pdbx_description
1 polymer ?
#
loop_
_entity_poly.entity_id
_entity_poly.type
_entity_poly.pdbx_seq_one_letter_code
_entity_poly.pdbx_strand_id
1 'polypeptide(L)'
;KQLNKLIDVVKLIDLSESFSLERELALLKVKKSDVMVQKVESLGTETLACVSDETDDYLIIELSGEKVWLDEFLASIGDDVIEVVRTGVIGLSRGERSLTL
;
A
#
# COMPACT_ATOMS: atom_id res chain seq x y z
N LYS A 1 8.85 21.34 -5.54
CA LYS A 1 8.25 21.41 -5.49
C LYS A 1 7.48 21.73 -4.99
N GLN A 2 7.24 22.15 -5.04
CA GLN A 2 6.46 22.37 -4.57
C GLN A 2 5.51 22.11 -4.56
N LEU A 3 5.22 22.01 -4.59
CA LEU A 3 4.28 21.79 -4.58
C LEU A 3 3.44 21.85 -4.07
N ASN A 4 3.49 22.17 -3.71
CA ASN A 4 2.59 22.30 -3.27
C ASN A 4 1.93 23.08 -3.28
N LYS A 5 1.88 23.51 -3.56
CA LYS A 5 1.30 24.18 -3.72
C LYS A 5 0.39 24.29 -4.36
N LEU A 6 0.00 24.44 -4.69
CA LEU A 6 -0.82 24.51 -5.25
C LEU A 6 -1.61 23.84 -5.72
N ILE A 7 -1.60 23.40 -5.65
CA ILE A 7 -2.14 22.73 -6.17
C ILE A 7 -3.26 22.56 -6.01
N ASP A 8 -3.43 22.85 -6.04
CA ASP A 8 -4.25 22.78 -5.57
C ASP A 8 -5.44 22.65 -6.09
N VAL A 9 -6.03 23.01 -5.76
CA VAL A 9 -7.33 22.99 -5.75
C VAL A 9 -7.97 23.24 -7.04
N VAL A 10 -7.48 24.13 -7.81
CA VAL A 10 -8.06 24.43 -9.10
C VAL A 10 -7.69 23.43 -10.18
N LYS A 11 -6.76 22.59 -9.89
CA LYS A 11 -6.35 21.54 -10.83
C LYS A 11 -6.84 20.18 -10.36
N LEU A 12 -7.91 20.18 -9.61
CA LEU A 12 -8.40 18.96 -9.01
C LEU A 12 -8.92 17.98 -10.03
N ILE A 13 -8.46 16.74 -9.93
CA ILE A 13 -8.98 15.61 -10.67
C ILE A 13 -9.49 14.61 -9.66
N ASP A 14 -10.68 14.07 -9.91
CA ASP A 14 -11.24 13.07 -9.03
C ASP A 14 -10.47 11.76 -9.18
N LEU A 15 -9.61 11.47 -8.24
CA LEU A 15 -8.77 10.28 -8.27
C LEU A 15 -9.51 9.04 -7.78
N SER A 16 -10.75 9.18 -7.34
CA SER A 16 -11.53 8.02 -6.93
C SER A 16 -12.10 7.26 -8.12
N GLU A 17 -12.01 7.82 -9.32
CA GLU A 17 -12.51 7.18 -10.52
C GLU A 17 -11.53 6.15 -11.07
N SER A 18 -12.05 5.25 -11.90
CA SER A 18 -11.26 4.15 -12.40
C SER A 18 -10.11 4.57 -13.34
N PHE A 19 -10.13 5.81 -13.82
CA PHE A 19 -9.06 6.31 -14.68
C PHE A 19 -7.86 6.80 -13.89
N SER A 20 -7.87 6.69 -12.57
CA SER A 20 -6.69 7.03 -11.78
C SER A 20 -5.95 5.76 -11.37
N LEU A 21 -4.65 5.89 -11.18
CA LEU A 21 -3.82 4.83 -10.60
C LEU A 21 -3.49 5.23 -9.18
N GLU A 22 -3.87 4.40 -8.24
CA GLU A 22 -3.66 4.66 -6.81
C GLU A 22 -2.83 3.58 -6.16
N ARG A 23 -2.00 3.98 -5.24
CA ARG A 23 -1.15 3.05 -4.48
C ARG A 23 -1.00 3.53 -3.05
N GLU A 24 -0.72 2.58 -2.20
CA GLU A 24 -0.40 2.85 -0.81
C GLU A 24 0.70 1.91 -0.37
N LEU A 25 1.56 2.38 0.51
CA LEU A 25 2.64 1.57 1.08
C LEU A 25 2.35 1.31 2.55
N ALA A 26 2.61 0.10 3.00
CA ALA A 26 2.45 -0.27 4.39
C ALA A 26 3.67 -1.05 4.86
N LEU A 27 4.06 -0.80 6.10
CA LEU A 27 5.06 -1.61 6.80
C LEU A 27 4.36 -2.30 7.95
N LEU A 28 4.55 -3.62 8.03
CA LEU A 28 3.90 -4.45 9.04
C LEU A 28 4.93 -5.22 9.83
N LYS A 29 4.73 -5.25 11.13
CA LYS A 29 5.44 -6.21 11.96
C LYS A 29 4.43 -7.28 12.38
N VAL A 30 4.74 -8.53 12.07
CA VAL A 30 3.83 -9.65 12.35
C VAL A 30 4.59 -10.76 13.04
N LYS A 31 3.86 -11.59 13.77
CA LYS A 31 4.44 -12.79 14.37
C LYS A 31 4.90 -13.73 13.26
N LYS A 32 6.10 -14.26 13.44
CA LYS A 32 6.65 -15.18 12.46
C LYS A 32 5.99 -16.54 12.58
N SER A 33 5.55 -17.08 11.45
CA SER A 33 5.00 -18.42 11.38
C SER A 33 5.07 -18.88 9.93
N ASP A 34 5.02 -20.20 9.72
CA ASP A 34 4.99 -20.75 8.37
C ASP A 34 3.75 -20.28 7.61
N VAL A 35 2.63 -20.16 8.32
CA VAL A 35 1.40 -19.69 7.71
C VAL A 35 1.56 -18.27 7.21
N MET A 36 2.20 -17.41 8.01
CA MET A 36 2.41 -16.02 7.63
C MET A 36 3.33 -15.92 6.41
N VAL A 37 4.41 -16.69 6.40
CA VAL A 37 5.31 -16.70 5.25
C VAL A 37 4.56 -17.13 3.98
N GLN A 38 3.72 -18.15 4.08
CA GLN A 38 2.94 -18.62 2.94
C GLN A 38 1.94 -17.55 2.48
N LYS A 39 1.33 -16.82 3.40
CA LYS A 39 0.41 -15.76 3.02
C LYS A 39 1.09 -14.66 2.23
N VAL A 40 2.29 -14.27 2.66
CA VAL A 40 3.04 -13.26 1.93
C VAL A 40 3.43 -13.76 0.54
N GLU A 41 3.89 -15.01 0.46
CA GLU A 41 4.30 -15.59 -0.82
C GLU A 41 3.14 -15.79 -1.78
N SER A 42 1.94 -15.91 -1.25
CA SER A 42 0.75 -16.17 -2.08
C SER A 42 0.14 -14.88 -2.64
N LEU A 43 0.65 -13.72 -2.28
CA LEU A 43 0.12 -12.47 -2.80
C LEU A 43 0.38 -12.39 -4.30
N GLY A 44 -0.64 -11.94 -5.02
CA GLY A 44 -0.56 -11.88 -6.47
C GLY A 44 0.20 -10.68 -6.97
N THR A 45 0.04 -10.42 -8.27
CA THR A 45 0.77 -9.34 -8.91
C THR A 45 0.20 -7.96 -8.61
N GLU A 46 -1.01 -7.90 -8.04
CA GLU A 46 -1.62 -6.62 -7.69
C GLU A 46 -0.97 -5.97 -6.48
N THR A 47 -0.25 -6.75 -5.68
CA THR A 47 0.39 -6.25 -4.47
C THR A 47 1.84 -6.68 -4.47
N LEU A 48 2.73 -5.72 -4.31
CA LEU A 48 4.15 -6.02 -4.16
C LEU A 48 4.43 -6.23 -2.68
N ALA A 49 5.07 -7.34 -2.37
CA ALA A 49 5.33 -7.70 -0.98
C ALA A 49 6.73 -8.27 -0.85
N CYS A 50 7.43 -7.86 0.20
CA CYS A 50 8.72 -8.46 0.51
C CYS A 50 8.95 -8.44 2.02
N VAL A 51 9.75 -9.40 2.47
CA VAL A 51 10.19 -9.43 3.85
C VAL A 51 11.41 -8.55 3.95
N SER A 52 11.28 -7.47 4.71
CA SER A 52 12.34 -6.47 4.85
C SER A 52 13.25 -6.75 6.03
N ASP A 53 12.74 -7.46 7.03
CA ASP A 53 13.54 -7.85 8.19
C ASP A 53 12.91 -9.08 8.82
N GLU A 54 13.74 -9.86 9.48
CA GLU A 54 13.28 -11.12 10.06
C GLU A 54 14.09 -11.41 11.32
N THR A 55 13.38 -11.81 12.38
CA THR A 55 14.00 -12.33 13.59
C THR A 55 13.42 -13.72 13.86
N ASP A 56 13.81 -14.32 14.98
CA ASP A 56 13.22 -15.61 15.34
C ASP A 56 11.74 -15.49 15.68
N ASP A 57 11.30 -14.30 16.08
CA ASP A 57 9.95 -14.10 16.62
C ASP A 57 9.02 -13.34 15.68
N TYR A 58 9.54 -12.54 14.77
CA TYR A 58 8.68 -11.74 13.92
C TYR A 58 9.31 -11.45 12.56
N LEU A 59 8.44 -10.98 11.65
CA LEU A 59 8.81 -10.50 10.33
C LEU A 59 8.38 -9.05 10.20
N ILE A 60 9.18 -8.27 9.46
CA ILE A 60 8.74 -6.97 8.98
C ILE A 60 8.52 -7.10 7.48
N ILE A 61 7.31 -6.79 7.06
CA ILE A 61 6.86 -6.96 5.68
C ILE A 61 6.56 -5.61 5.10
N GLU A 62 7.05 -5.37 3.91
CA GLU A 62 6.72 -4.18 3.14
C GLU A 62 5.71 -4.56 2.06
N LEU A 63 4.58 -3.85 2.04
CA LEU A 63 3.50 -4.08 1.08
C LEU A 63 3.23 -2.82 0.31
N SER A 64 2.99 -2.95 -0.98
CA SER A 64 2.61 -1.83 -1.83
C SER A 64 1.54 -2.30 -2.79
N GLY A 65 0.44 -1.57 -2.87
CA GLY A 65 -0.66 -1.95 -3.74
C GLY A 65 -1.84 -1.03 -3.56
N GLU A 66 -2.99 -1.46 -4.08
CA GLU A 66 -4.22 -0.71 -3.92
C GLU A 66 -4.72 -0.81 -2.48
N LYS A 67 -5.37 0.24 -2.02
CA LYS A 67 -5.87 0.30 -0.65
C LYS A 67 -6.77 -0.90 -0.32
N VAL A 68 -7.61 -1.29 -1.26
CA VAL A 68 -8.52 -2.42 -1.05
C VAL A 68 -7.73 -3.69 -0.76
N TRP A 69 -6.66 -3.93 -1.49
CA TRP A 69 -5.81 -5.09 -1.29
C TRP A 69 -5.15 -5.08 0.07
N LEU A 70 -4.63 -3.90 0.47
CA LEU A 70 -3.98 -3.77 1.76
C LEU A 70 -4.99 -3.99 2.89
N ASP A 71 -6.19 -3.40 2.76
CA ASP A 71 -7.23 -3.57 3.77
C ASP A 71 -7.62 -5.04 3.92
N GLU A 72 -7.77 -5.75 2.81
CA GLU A 72 -8.15 -7.16 2.85
C GLU A 72 -7.07 -8.03 3.45
N PHE A 73 -5.82 -7.77 3.07
CA PHE A 73 -4.71 -8.54 3.61
C PHE A 73 -4.58 -8.32 5.12
N LEU A 74 -4.65 -7.08 5.55
CA LEU A 74 -4.55 -6.77 6.98
C LEU A 74 -5.68 -7.42 7.76
N ALA A 75 -6.89 -7.42 7.20
CA ALA A 75 -8.03 -8.08 7.85
C ALA A 75 -7.80 -9.57 7.97
N SER A 76 -7.17 -10.19 6.99
CA SER A 76 -6.96 -11.63 6.97
C SER A 76 -5.93 -12.09 8.00
N ILE A 77 -5.04 -11.22 8.43
CA ILE A 77 -3.97 -11.57 9.38
C ILE A 77 -4.09 -10.84 10.71
N GLY A 78 -5.25 -10.23 10.97
CA GLY A 78 -5.44 -9.28 12.06
C GLY A 78 -4.82 -9.65 13.40
N ASP A 79 -5.01 -10.89 13.84
CA ASP A 79 -4.54 -11.33 15.16
C ASP A 79 -3.02 -11.46 15.24
N ASP A 80 -2.34 -11.56 14.10
CA ASP A 80 -0.90 -11.75 14.06
C ASP A 80 -0.14 -10.44 13.88
N VAL A 81 -0.86 -9.34 13.67
CA VAL A 81 -0.23 -8.03 13.46
C VAL A 81 0.20 -7.46 14.81
N ILE A 82 1.48 -7.13 14.92
CA ILE A 82 2.03 -6.48 16.11
C ILE A 82 1.97 -4.97 15.92
N GLU A 83 2.30 -4.52 14.73
CA GLU A 83 2.36 -3.09 14.44
C GLU A 83 2.17 -2.87 12.95
N VAL A 84 1.50 -1.78 12.59
CA VAL A 84 1.32 -1.42 11.19
C VAL A 84 1.44 0.09 11.04
N VAL A 85 2.16 0.51 9.99
CA VAL A 85 2.27 1.92 9.62
C VAL A 85 1.94 2.01 8.13
N ARG A 86 1.06 2.93 7.78
CA ARG A 86 0.62 3.12 6.39
C ARG A 86 0.88 4.55 5.96
N THR A 87 1.20 4.71 4.68
CA THR A 87 1.48 6.05 4.13
C THR A 87 0.22 6.84 3.79
N GLY A 88 -0.90 6.15 3.58
CA GLY A 88 -2.04 6.77 2.94
C GLY A 88 -1.94 6.60 1.43
N VAL A 89 -3.06 6.83 0.76
CA VAL A 89 -3.16 6.61 -0.69
C VAL A 89 -2.55 7.77 -1.44
N ILE A 90 -1.75 7.44 -2.46
CA ILE A 90 -1.28 8.40 -3.45
C ILE A 90 -1.80 7.96 -4.81
N GLY A 91 -1.96 8.90 -5.73
CA GLY A 91 -2.53 8.55 -7.02
C GLY A 91 -2.14 9.52 -8.12
N LEU A 92 -2.24 9.03 -9.34
CA LEU A 92 -2.03 9.80 -10.55
C LEU A 92 -3.10 9.43 -11.57
N SER A 93 -3.47 10.40 -12.41
CA SER A 93 -4.36 10.12 -13.52
C SER A 93 -3.67 9.24 -14.55
N ARG A 94 -4.44 8.37 -15.15
CA ARG A 94 -3.93 7.46 -16.17
C ARG A 94 -3.97 8.10 -17.55
N GLY A 95 -3.11 7.59 -18.43
CA GLY A 95 -3.10 7.96 -19.82
C GLY A 95 -2.79 9.43 -20.00
N GLU A 96 -3.60 10.11 -20.80
CA GLU A 96 -3.40 11.51 -21.09
C GLU A 96 -4.00 12.44 -20.05
N ARG A 97 -4.74 11.92 -19.09
CA ARG A 97 -5.31 12.74 -18.03
C ARG A 97 -4.23 13.01 -17.00
N SER A 98 -3.98 14.27 -16.72
CA SER A 98 -2.97 14.61 -15.74
C SER A 98 -3.26 16.00 -15.19
N LEU A 99 -2.72 16.25 -13.99
CA LEU A 99 -2.71 17.59 -13.41
C LEU A 99 -1.54 18.35 -14.05
N THR A 100 -1.88 19.40 -14.77
CA THR A 100 -0.88 20.25 -15.40
C THR A 100 -0.93 21.61 -14.74
N LEU A 101 0.16 22.03 -14.20
CA LEU A 101 0.24 23.31 -13.48
C LEU A 101 0.89 24.38 -14.31
#